data_fa758f1df2d3b6a300b556b11c1a7a44
#
_entry.id   fa758f1df2d3b6a300b556b11c1a7a44
#
_cell.length_a   1.000
_cell.length_b   1.000
_cell.length_c   1.000
_cell.angle_alpha   90.00
_cell.angle_beta   90.00
_cell.angle_gamma   90.00
#
_symmetry.space_group_name_H-M   'P 1'
#
loop_
_entity.id
_entity.type
_entity.pdbx_description
1 polymer ?
#
loop_
_entity_poly.entity_id
_entity_poly.type
_entity_poly.pdbx_seq_one_letter_code
_entity_poly.pdbx_strand_id
1 'polypeptide(L)'
;MLKIDNIIAGYSSVPVLDGVSIHVGPGEFVAVVGPNGAGKSTLFKTISGVVTPMSGSITFEGTDLLSIPAAKRPHLGIAHVPEGRQVFPSLSVLENLEMGAFTPAGQAAWKSNIDQIYALFPVLKERSDQLAGTLSGGEQQMLAIGRGLASSPKLLMLDEPSMGLAPAIADFIFETLIEIRKQTKLTILLVEQRVAEALESADHGYVLEAGRVVLEGTNATLRADDRVRAAYLGM
;
A
#
# COMPACT_ATOMS: atom_id res chain seq x y z
N MET A 1 -5.03 11.32 -9.47
CA MET A 1 -5.78 10.79 -8.32
C MET A 1 -5.18 11.26 -7.00
N LEU A 2 -3.98 10.83 -6.63
CA LEU A 2 -3.24 11.32 -5.46
C LEU A 2 -2.09 12.23 -5.93
N LYS A 3 -1.94 13.40 -5.33
CA LYS A 3 -0.85 14.33 -5.57
C LYS A 3 -0.26 14.78 -4.24
N ILE A 4 1.04 14.63 -4.11
CA ILE A 4 1.85 15.04 -2.97
C ILE A 4 2.84 16.07 -3.48
N ASP A 5 2.83 17.26 -2.90
CA ASP A 5 3.68 18.36 -3.34
C ASP A 5 4.54 18.86 -2.17
N ASN A 6 5.85 18.73 -2.34
CA ASN A 6 6.88 19.30 -1.47
C ASN A 6 6.65 19.04 0.04
N ILE A 7 6.29 17.78 0.38
CA ILE A 7 5.99 17.39 1.76
C ILE A 7 7.27 17.34 2.60
N ILE A 8 7.24 18.06 3.72
CA ILE A 8 8.18 17.91 4.83
C ILE A 8 7.39 17.31 5.99
N ALA A 9 7.78 16.12 6.45
CA ALA A 9 7.08 15.42 7.53
C ALA A 9 8.05 14.59 8.37
N GLY A 10 7.70 14.39 9.64
CA GLY A 10 8.52 13.62 10.55
C GLY A 10 7.91 13.53 11.94
N TYR A 11 8.72 13.19 12.91
CA TYR A 11 8.29 13.00 14.29
C TYR A 11 8.85 14.12 15.17
N SER A 12 7.99 14.74 15.98
CA SER A 12 8.32 15.94 16.75
C SER A 12 8.83 17.06 15.82
N SER A 13 10.03 17.58 16.03
CA SER A 13 10.66 18.63 15.21
C SER A 13 11.68 18.09 14.19
N VAL A 14 11.83 16.75 14.09
CA VAL A 14 12.83 16.14 13.23
C VAL A 14 12.17 15.68 11.93
N PRO A 15 12.51 16.28 10.78
CA PRO A 15 11.98 15.83 9.50
C PRO A 15 12.58 14.46 9.12
N VAL A 16 11.72 13.58 8.60
CA VAL A 16 12.08 12.28 7.99
C VAL A 16 11.88 12.37 6.49
N LEU A 17 10.85 13.10 6.05
CA LEU A 17 10.62 13.45 4.65
C LEU A 17 11.02 14.91 4.45
N ASP A 18 11.73 15.19 3.37
CA ASP A 18 12.29 16.51 3.07
C ASP A 18 12.03 16.88 1.60
N GLY A 19 10.91 17.57 1.38
CA GLY A 19 10.51 18.06 0.08
C GLY A 19 10.02 16.96 -0.89
N VAL A 20 9.36 15.92 -0.36
CA VAL A 20 8.88 14.79 -1.18
C VAL A 20 7.69 15.22 -2.04
N SER A 21 7.81 14.97 -3.35
CA SER A 21 6.72 15.14 -4.32
C SER A 21 6.50 13.83 -5.07
N ILE A 22 5.23 13.36 -5.13
CA ILE A 22 4.83 12.11 -5.76
C ILE A 22 3.45 12.30 -6.40
N HIS A 23 3.27 11.76 -7.58
CA HIS A 23 2.00 11.72 -8.28
C HIS A 23 1.56 10.27 -8.55
N VAL A 24 0.28 9.97 -8.33
CA VAL A 24 -0.34 8.68 -8.64
C VAL A 24 -1.59 8.94 -9.47
N GLY A 25 -1.61 8.47 -10.69
CA GLY A 25 -2.75 8.56 -11.61
C GLY A 25 -3.86 7.57 -11.25
N PRO A 26 -5.10 7.77 -11.77
CA PRO A 26 -6.18 6.80 -11.57
C PRO A 26 -5.87 5.48 -12.32
N GLY A 27 -6.04 4.35 -11.61
CA GLY A 27 -5.77 3.01 -12.15
C GLY A 27 -4.28 2.71 -12.35
N GLU A 28 -3.38 3.55 -11.87
CA GLU A 28 -1.94 3.37 -11.94
C GLU A 28 -1.42 2.51 -10.79
N PHE A 29 -0.42 1.69 -11.06
CA PHE A 29 0.35 1.00 -10.04
C PHE A 29 1.69 1.73 -9.88
N VAL A 30 1.87 2.40 -8.75
CA VAL A 30 3.09 3.17 -8.43
C VAL A 30 3.84 2.49 -7.30
N ALA A 31 5.16 2.34 -7.46
CA ALA A 31 6.05 1.85 -6.42
C ALA A 31 6.96 2.97 -5.90
N VAL A 32 7.08 3.07 -4.58
CA VAL A 32 8.10 3.87 -3.91
C VAL A 32 9.09 2.91 -3.27
N VAL A 33 10.29 2.87 -3.79
CA VAL A 33 11.33 1.94 -3.36
C VAL A 33 12.47 2.68 -2.68
N GLY A 34 13.25 1.95 -1.88
CA GLY A 34 14.41 2.52 -1.19
C GLY A 34 14.80 1.73 0.05
N PRO A 35 15.98 2.02 0.63
CA PRO A 35 16.49 1.30 1.78
C PRO A 35 15.63 1.49 3.05
N ASN A 36 15.89 0.68 4.07
CA ASN A 36 15.29 0.89 5.39
C ASN A 36 15.70 2.24 5.95
N GLY A 37 14.75 2.94 6.57
CA GLY A 37 14.96 4.30 7.08
C GLY A 37 14.87 5.40 6.03
N ALA A 38 14.61 5.10 4.76
CA ALA A 38 14.46 6.13 3.70
C ALA A 38 13.25 7.05 3.90
N GLY A 39 12.27 6.69 4.75
CA GLY A 39 11.06 7.47 5.00
C GLY A 39 9.78 6.89 4.40
N LYS A 40 9.83 5.70 3.79
CA LYS A 40 8.70 5.06 3.09
C LYS A 40 7.44 4.95 3.96
N SER A 41 7.53 4.35 5.14
CA SER A 41 6.38 4.22 6.06
C SER A 41 5.94 5.57 6.63
N THR A 42 6.85 6.55 6.77
CA THR A 42 6.49 7.92 7.16
C THR A 42 5.65 8.60 6.08
N LEU A 43 5.98 8.40 4.80
CA LEU A 43 5.17 8.86 3.67
C LEU A 43 3.74 8.30 3.76
N PHE A 44 3.59 7.00 3.98
CA PHE A 44 2.28 6.37 4.10
C PHE A 44 1.50 6.84 5.32
N LYS A 45 2.17 7.00 6.47
CA LYS A 45 1.58 7.56 7.68
C LYS A 45 1.14 9.02 7.48
N THR A 46 1.85 9.78 6.64
CA THR A 46 1.47 11.15 6.29
C THR A 46 0.24 11.18 5.39
N ILE A 47 0.18 10.31 4.36
CA ILE A 47 -0.99 10.19 3.48
C ILE A 47 -2.22 9.70 4.27
N SER A 48 -2.06 8.74 5.18
CA SER A 48 -3.16 8.23 6.01
C SER A 48 -3.56 9.17 7.17
N GLY A 49 -2.77 10.23 7.44
CA GLY A 49 -3.06 11.24 8.47
C GLY A 49 -2.61 10.89 9.87
N VAL A 50 -1.83 9.83 10.03
CA VAL A 50 -1.22 9.45 11.32
C VAL A 50 -0.07 10.41 11.66
N VAL A 51 0.66 10.88 10.64
CA VAL A 51 1.68 11.91 10.77
C VAL A 51 1.18 13.19 10.10
N THR A 52 1.20 14.31 10.81
CA THR A 52 0.87 15.63 10.25
C THR A 52 2.13 16.21 9.62
N PRO A 53 2.11 16.61 8.34
CA PRO A 53 3.28 17.24 7.74
C PRO A 53 3.54 18.62 8.31
N MET A 54 4.79 19.04 8.29
CA MET A 54 5.25 20.36 8.71
C MET A 54 4.99 21.40 7.61
N SER A 55 5.05 20.97 6.33
CA SER A 55 4.76 21.81 5.16
C SER A 55 4.43 20.97 3.95
N GLY A 56 4.01 21.62 2.87
CA GLY A 56 3.59 20.98 1.62
C GLY A 56 2.09 20.73 1.57
N SER A 57 1.63 19.99 0.57
CA SER A 57 0.22 19.67 0.37
C SER A 57 0.00 18.24 -0.11
N ILE A 58 -1.15 17.67 0.23
CA ILE A 58 -1.59 16.34 -0.23
C ILE A 58 -3.03 16.46 -0.71
N THR A 59 -3.27 16.18 -1.98
CA THR A 59 -4.63 16.16 -2.54
C THR A 59 -4.98 14.77 -3.06
N PHE A 60 -6.21 14.35 -2.78
CA PHE A 60 -6.80 13.11 -3.29
C PHE A 60 -8.12 13.43 -3.99
N GLU A 61 -8.20 13.16 -5.30
CA GLU A 61 -9.37 13.50 -6.14
C GLU A 61 -9.81 14.97 -5.99
N GLY A 62 -8.85 15.89 -5.86
CA GLY A 62 -9.11 17.32 -5.67
C GLY A 62 -9.43 17.72 -4.24
N THR A 63 -9.55 16.79 -3.30
CA THR A 63 -9.77 17.07 -1.88
C THR A 63 -8.44 17.23 -1.17
N ASP A 64 -8.24 18.32 -0.43
CA ASP A 64 -7.08 18.50 0.45
C ASP A 64 -7.18 17.57 1.65
N LEU A 65 -6.27 16.57 1.70
CA LEU A 65 -6.24 15.58 2.78
C LEU A 65 -5.79 16.18 4.12
N LEU A 66 -5.10 17.31 4.13
CA LEU A 66 -4.65 17.92 5.37
C LEU A 66 -5.82 18.51 6.18
N SER A 67 -6.91 18.85 5.49
CA SER A 67 -8.17 19.28 6.11
C SER A 67 -9.03 18.12 6.62
N ILE A 68 -8.70 16.85 6.26
CA ILE A 68 -9.51 15.67 6.55
C ILE A 68 -8.87 14.87 7.69
N PRO A 69 -9.57 14.65 8.82
CA PRO A 69 -9.09 13.79 9.90
C PRO A 69 -8.75 12.38 9.42
N ALA A 70 -7.71 11.77 9.99
CA ALA A 70 -7.24 10.43 9.60
C ALA A 70 -8.39 9.39 9.53
N ALA A 71 -9.26 9.35 10.55
CA ALA A 71 -10.40 8.43 10.61
C ALA A 71 -11.45 8.62 9.51
N LYS A 72 -11.43 9.75 8.79
CA LYS A 72 -12.34 10.05 7.67
C LYS A 72 -11.74 9.71 6.29
N ARG A 73 -10.43 9.58 6.18
CA ARG A 73 -9.75 9.28 4.90
C ARG A 73 -10.18 7.97 4.25
N PRO A 74 -10.44 6.87 5.01
CA PRO A 74 -11.00 5.66 4.41
C PRO A 74 -12.36 5.86 3.72
N HIS A 75 -13.20 6.79 4.20
CA HIS A 75 -14.49 7.11 3.56
C HIS A 75 -14.33 7.82 2.19
N LEU A 76 -13.15 8.36 1.89
CA LEU A 76 -12.82 8.89 0.57
C LEU A 76 -12.40 7.78 -0.42
N GLY A 77 -12.20 6.55 0.08
CA GLY A 77 -11.73 5.41 -0.70
C GLY A 77 -10.23 5.18 -0.61
N ILE A 78 -9.56 5.60 0.47
CA ILE A 78 -8.15 5.33 0.72
C ILE A 78 -8.06 4.18 1.71
N ALA A 79 -7.53 3.01 1.27
CA ALA A 79 -7.21 1.90 2.16
C ALA A 79 -5.69 1.85 2.39
N HIS A 80 -5.28 1.69 3.64
CA HIS A 80 -3.88 1.52 4.02
C HIS A 80 -3.69 0.17 4.71
N VAL A 81 -2.90 -0.70 4.10
CA VAL A 81 -2.41 -1.95 4.67
C VAL A 81 -1.01 -1.68 5.23
N PRO A 82 -0.88 -1.52 6.54
CA PRO A 82 0.40 -1.16 7.16
C PRO A 82 1.35 -2.36 7.23
N GLU A 83 2.64 -2.06 7.44
CA GLU A 83 3.66 -3.04 7.76
C GLU A 83 3.25 -3.90 8.97
N GLY A 84 3.68 -5.17 8.98
CA GLY A 84 3.43 -6.09 10.09
C GLY A 84 2.02 -6.68 10.12
N ARG A 85 1.31 -6.66 8.97
CA ARG A 85 0.01 -7.33 8.75
C ARG A 85 -1.15 -6.76 9.58
N GLN A 86 -0.95 -6.56 10.87
CA GLN A 86 -1.88 -5.97 11.85
C GLN A 86 -3.31 -6.52 11.75
N VAL A 87 -3.43 -7.85 11.66
CA VAL A 87 -4.73 -8.53 11.76
C VAL A 87 -5.26 -8.47 13.22
N PHE A 88 -6.55 -8.66 13.40
CA PHE A 88 -7.16 -8.83 14.72
C PHE A 88 -7.05 -10.31 15.12
N PRO A 89 -6.09 -10.72 15.96
CA PRO A 89 -5.73 -12.13 16.13
C PRO A 89 -6.81 -12.95 16.85
N SER A 90 -7.66 -12.31 17.64
CA SER A 90 -8.78 -12.91 18.37
C SER A 90 -10.08 -12.99 17.57
N LEU A 91 -10.13 -12.40 16.39
CA LEU A 91 -11.26 -12.49 15.46
C LEU A 91 -10.97 -13.59 14.42
N SER A 92 -12.03 -14.17 13.87
CA SER A 92 -11.95 -15.08 12.74
C SER A 92 -11.48 -14.38 11.47
N VAL A 93 -11.14 -15.14 10.43
CA VAL A 93 -10.83 -14.60 9.10
C VAL A 93 -12.00 -13.79 8.57
N LEU A 94 -13.23 -14.33 8.63
CA LEU A 94 -14.42 -13.64 8.16
C LEU A 94 -14.65 -12.33 8.92
N GLU A 95 -14.60 -12.35 10.25
CA GLU A 95 -14.78 -11.15 11.08
C GLU A 95 -13.72 -10.08 10.79
N ASN A 96 -12.46 -10.47 10.52
CA ASN A 96 -11.43 -9.53 10.07
C ASN A 96 -11.80 -8.86 8.75
N LEU A 97 -12.33 -9.61 7.78
CA LEU A 97 -12.77 -9.07 6.49
C LEU A 97 -13.99 -8.14 6.66
N GLU A 98 -14.95 -8.51 7.49
CA GLU A 98 -16.12 -7.68 7.84
C GLU A 98 -15.70 -6.35 8.47
N MET A 99 -14.70 -6.37 9.37
CA MET A 99 -14.13 -5.15 9.94
C MET A 99 -13.53 -4.23 8.85
N GLY A 100 -13.03 -4.78 7.74
CA GLY A 100 -12.56 -4.01 6.59
C GLY A 100 -13.68 -3.29 5.84
N ALA A 101 -14.88 -3.84 5.84
CA ALA A 101 -16.04 -3.29 5.12
C ALA A 101 -16.78 -2.17 5.89
N PHE A 102 -16.14 -1.54 6.89
CA PHE A 102 -16.79 -0.52 7.75
C PHE A 102 -17.19 0.77 7.03
N THR A 103 -16.66 1.05 5.83
CA THR A 103 -17.03 2.21 5.03
C THR A 103 -18.41 2.01 4.38
N PRO A 104 -19.19 3.08 4.09
CA PRO A 104 -20.46 2.94 3.36
C PRO A 104 -20.33 2.20 2.02
N ALA A 105 -19.24 2.46 1.28
CA ALA A 105 -18.95 1.76 0.03
C ALA A 105 -18.67 0.27 0.25
N GLY A 106 -17.86 -0.06 1.26
CA GLY A 106 -17.56 -1.45 1.63
C GLY A 106 -18.81 -2.21 2.06
N GLN A 107 -19.65 -1.60 2.90
CA GLN A 107 -20.91 -2.22 3.33
C GLN A 107 -21.86 -2.47 2.15
N ALA A 108 -22.02 -1.49 1.26
CA ALA A 108 -22.89 -1.62 0.09
C ALA A 108 -22.39 -2.72 -0.87
N ALA A 109 -21.09 -2.89 -1.01
CA ALA A 109 -20.48 -3.87 -1.91
C ALA A 109 -20.03 -5.18 -1.21
N TRP A 110 -20.35 -5.38 0.07
CA TRP A 110 -19.81 -6.47 0.89
C TRP A 110 -19.87 -7.84 0.21
N LYS A 111 -21.05 -8.20 -0.34
CA LYS A 111 -21.24 -9.50 -0.97
C LYS A 111 -20.32 -9.71 -2.18
N SER A 112 -20.16 -8.71 -3.03
CA SER A 112 -19.26 -8.79 -4.19
C SER A 112 -17.79 -8.75 -3.76
N ASN A 113 -17.46 -7.95 -2.73
CA ASN A 113 -16.10 -7.84 -2.24
C ASN A 113 -15.62 -9.15 -1.62
N ILE A 114 -16.44 -9.81 -0.80
CA ILE A 114 -16.05 -11.08 -0.17
C ILE A 114 -15.86 -12.20 -1.22
N ASP A 115 -16.74 -12.27 -2.24
CA ASP A 115 -16.59 -13.22 -3.33
C ASP A 115 -15.29 -12.98 -4.12
N GLN A 116 -14.96 -11.72 -4.40
CA GLN A 116 -13.70 -11.35 -5.07
C GLN A 116 -12.48 -11.67 -4.19
N ILE A 117 -12.49 -11.33 -2.91
CA ILE A 117 -11.40 -11.63 -1.97
C ILE A 117 -11.15 -13.13 -1.89
N TYR A 118 -12.20 -13.94 -1.84
CA TYR A 118 -12.08 -15.40 -1.81
C TYR A 118 -11.63 -16.01 -3.15
N ALA A 119 -11.94 -15.35 -4.27
CA ALA A 119 -11.38 -15.74 -5.56
C ALA A 119 -9.87 -15.46 -5.67
N LEU A 120 -9.42 -14.33 -5.10
CA LEU A 120 -8.00 -13.96 -5.05
C LEU A 120 -7.19 -14.77 -4.03
N PHE A 121 -7.80 -15.07 -2.89
CA PHE A 121 -7.19 -15.77 -1.78
C PHE A 121 -8.07 -16.93 -1.30
N PRO A 122 -8.12 -18.06 -2.04
CA PRO A 122 -9.01 -19.20 -1.71
C PRO A 122 -8.83 -19.74 -0.30
N VAL A 123 -7.61 -19.71 0.22
CA VAL A 123 -7.28 -20.15 1.59
C VAL A 123 -8.06 -19.37 2.65
N LEU A 124 -8.41 -18.10 2.41
CA LEU A 124 -9.21 -17.31 3.35
C LEU A 124 -10.66 -17.80 3.43
N LYS A 125 -11.20 -18.34 2.32
CA LYS A 125 -12.51 -18.97 2.30
C LYS A 125 -12.51 -20.29 3.06
N GLU A 126 -11.51 -21.13 2.80
CA GLU A 126 -11.34 -22.42 3.46
C GLU A 126 -11.19 -22.30 4.99
N ARG A 127 -10.63 -21.18 5.44
CA ARG A 127 -10.33 -20.88 6.85
C ARG A 127 -11.20 -19.77 7.43
N SER A 128 -12.38 -19.51 6.86
CA SER A 128 -13.24 -18.37 7.22
C SER A 128 -13.52 -18.26 8.71
N ASP A 129 -13.72 -19.39 9.38
CA ASP A 129 -14.05 -19.46 10.81
C ASP A 129 -12.81 -19.60 11.72
N GLN A 130 -11.60 -19.72 11.13
CA GLN A 130 -10.35 -19.85 11.88
C GLN A 130 -9.93 -18.53 12.48
N LEU A 131 -9.40 -18.53 13.71
CA LEU A 131 -8.84 -17.33 14.34
C LEU A 131 -7.61 -16.83 13.57
N ALA A 132 -7.60 -15.54 13.23
CA ALA A 132 -6.54 -14.92 12.43
C ALA A 132 -5.15 -15.03 13.07
N GLY A 133 -5.08 -15.06 14.40
CA GLY A 133 -3.82 -15.25 15.12
C GLY A 133 -3.16 -16.61 14.91
N THR A 134 -3.90 -17.63 14.42
CA THR A 134 -3.39 -18.98 14.16
C THR A 134 -2.98 -19.23 12.70
N LEU A 135 -3.19 -18.25 11.84
CA LEU A 135 -2.78 -18.30 10.44
C LEU A 135 -1.24 -18.19 10.30
N SER A 136 -0.70 -18.77 9.25
CA SER A 136 0.69 -18.52 8.85
C SER A 136 0.92 -17.04 8.49
N GLY A 137 2.17 -16.60 8.49
CA GLY A 137 2.50 -15.21 8.15
C GLY A 137 2.03 -14.78 6.75
N GLY A 138 2.09 -15.67 5.77
CA GLY A 138 1.57 -15.40 4.42
C GLY A 138 0.05 -15.28 4.38
N GLU A 139 -0.66 -16.16 5.07
CA GLU A 139 -2.14 -16.10 5.17
C GLU A 139 -2.60 -14.85 5.91
N GLN A 140 -1.89 -14.43 6.96
CA GLN A 140 -2.16 -13.16 7.65
C GLN A 140 -1.95 -11.96 6.72
N GLN A 141 -0.95 -12.00 5.82
CA GLN A 141 -0.73 -10.94 4.84
C GLN A 141 -1.85 -10.90 3.80
N MET A 142 -2.28 -12.06 3.29
CA MET A 142 -3.45 -12.16 2.40
C MET A 142 -4.70 -11.61 3.08
N LEU A 143 -4.92 -11.93 4.38
CA LEU A 143 -6.02 -11.42 5.16
C LEU A 143 -5.95 -9.89 5.33
N ALA A 144 -4.76 -9.33 5.59
CA ALA A 144 -4.58 -7.88 5.72
C ALA A 144 -4.90 -7.15 4.40
N ILE A 145 -4.45 -7.70 3.27
CA ILE A 145 -4.78 -7.17 1.93
C ILE A 145 -6.29 -7.30 1.66
N GLY A 146 -6.88 -8.47 1.91
CA GLY A 146 -8.32 -8.71 1.77
C GLY A 146 -9.15 -7.73 2.60
N ARG A 147 -8.74 -7.45 3.84
CA ARG A 147 -9.38 -6.45 4.71
C ARG A 147 -9.31 -5.05 4.10
N GLY A 148 -8.19 -4.68 3.47
CA GLY A 148 -8.07 -3.42 2.74
C GLY A 148 -9.04 -3.36 1.55
N LEU A 149 -9.14 -4.44 0.76
CA LEU A 149 -10.04 -4.56 -0.39
C LEU A 149 -11.52 -4.53 0.02
N ALA A 150 -11.87 -5.08 1.19
CA ALA A 150 -13.25 -5.11 1.71
C ALA A 150 -13.86 -3.71 1.86
N SER A 151 -13.04 -2.66 2.00
CA SER A 151 -13.50 -1.27 2.08
C SER A 151 -13.97 -0.67 0.74
N SER A 152 -13.86 -1.40 -0.38
CA SER A 152 -14.05 -0.90 -1.77
C SER A 152 -13.18 0.33 -2.07
N PRO A 153 -11.85 0.20 -1.95
CA PRO A 153 -10.97 1.36 -2.09
C PRO A 153 -10.84 1.82 -3.54
N LYS A 154 -10.59 3.12 -3.71
CA LYS A 154 -10.13 3.73 -4.97
C LYS A 154 -8.59 3.72 -5.05
N LEU A 155 -7.93 3.82 -3.88
CA LEU A 155 -6.50 3.76 -3.69
C LEU A 155 -6.18 2.73 -2.59
N LEU A 156 -5.42 1.70 -2.95
CA LEU A 156 -4.86 0.72 -2.02
C LEU A 156 -3.39 1.05 -1.79
N MET A 157 -3.05 1.35 -0.55
CA MET A 157 -1.68 1.63 -0.10
C MET A 157 -1.15 0.43 0.67
N LEU A 158 0.01 -0.12 0.26
CA LEU A 158 0.61 -1.32 0.85
C LEU A 158 2.03 -1.00 1.36
N ASP A 159 2.24 -1.14 2.66
CA ASP A 159 3.52 -0.86 3.33
C ASP A 159 4.31 -2.15 3.53
N GLU A 160 5.31 -2.38 2.68
CA GLU A 160 6.20 -3.55 2.67
C GLU A 160 5.45 -4.91 2.78
N PRO A 161 4.48 -5.18 1.86
CA PRO A 161 3.64 -6.38 1.97
C PRO A 161 4.41 -7.70 1.82
N SER A 162 5.61 -7.69 1.25
CA SER A 162 6.45 -8.89 1.08
C SER A 162 7.36 -9.17 2.27
N MET A 163 7.46 -8.26 3.25
CA MET A 163 8.43 -8.36 4.33
C MET A 163 8.20 -9.58 5.23
N GLY A 164 9.27 -10.36 5.45
CA GLY A 164 9.24 -11.54 6.31
C GLY A 164 8.39 -12.70 5.76
N LEU A 165 8.13 -12.72 4.46
CA LEU A 165 7.46 -13.82 3.77
C LEU A 165 8.47 -14.72 3.06
N ALA A 166 8.10 -16.00 2.87
CA ALA A 166 8.82 -16.89 1.97
C ALA A 166 8.73 -16.34 0.52
N PRO A 167 9.80 -16.50 -0.30
CA PRO A 167 9.85 -15.94 -1.65
C PRO A 167 8.60 -16.25 -2.49
N ALA A 168 8.17 -17.51 -2.54
CA ALA A 168 6.99 -17.91 -3.32
C ALA A 168 5.69 -17.22 -2.87
N ILE A 169 5.55 -16.89 -1.57
CA ILE A 169 4.38 -16.18 -1.07
C ILE A 169 4.47 -14.68 -1.43
N ALA A 170 5.66 -14.11 -1.36
CA ALA A 170 5.88 -12.73 -1.77
C ALA A 170 5.57 -12.56 -3.28
N ASP A 171 6.07 -13.46 -4.11
CA ASP A 171 5.80 -13.45 -5.56
C ASP A 171 4.30 -13.59 -5.84
N PHE A 172 3.61 -14.51 -5.16
CA PHE A 172 2.15 -14.65 -5.24
C PHE A 172 1.41 -13.36 -4.86
N ILE A 173 1.88 -12.62 -3.84
CA ILE A 173 1.28 -11.33 -3.47
C ILE A 173 1.44 -10.31 -4.61
N PHE A 174 2.63 -10.19 -5.21
CA PHE A 174 2.85 -9.27 -6.34
C PHE A 174 1.97 -9.63 -7.55
N GLU A 175 1.92 -10.92 -7.93
CA GLU A 175 1.06 -11.40 -9.00
C GLU A 175 -0.41 -11.08 -8.74
N THR A 176 -0.88 -11.30 -7.51
CA THR A 176 -2.24 -10.99 -7.09
C THR A 176 -2.55 -9.49 -7.19
N LEU A 177 -1.62 -8.61 -6.80
CA LEU A 177 -1.79 -7.16 -6.92
C LEU A 177 -1.90 -6.72 -8.39
N ILE A 178 -1.08 -7.30 -9.27
CA ILE A 178 -1.14 -7.06 -10.72
C ILE A 178 -2.50 -7.51 -11.27
N GLU A 179 -2.98 -8.68 -10.85
CA GLU A 179 -4.26 -9.23 -11.31
C GLU A 179 -5.45 -8.38 -10.84
N ILE A 180 -5.48 -7.99 -9.55
CA ILE A 180 -6.53 -7.09 -9.02
C ILE A 180 -6.58 -5.81 -9.85
N ARG A 181 -5.42 -5.18 -10.07
CA ARG A 181 -5.35 -3.94 -10.85
C ARG A 181 -5.89 -4.12 -12.27
N LYS A 182 -5.53 -5.21 -12.97
CA LYS A 182 -6.01 -5.50 -14.33
C LYS A 182 -7.53 -5.64 -14.38
N GLN A 183 -8.12 -6.34 -13.40
CA GLN A 183 -9.55 -6.63 -13.36
C GLN A 183 -10.40 -5.42 -12.96
N THR A 184 -9.93 -4.63 -11.99
CA THR A 184 -10.74 -3.60 -11.33
C THR A 184 -10.30 -2.17 -11.66
N LYS A 185 -9.14 -1.99 -12.28
CA LYS A 185 -8.46 -0.69 -12.45
C LYS A 185 -8.22 0.03 -11.12
N LEU A 186 -8.07 -0.72 -10.03
CA LEU A 186 -7.72 -0.19 -8.72
C LEU A 186 -6.38 0.56 -8.80
N THR A 187 -6.33 1.74 -8.21
CA THR A 187 -5.06 2.46 -8.05
C THR A 187 -4.27 1.85 -6.90
N ILE A 188 -3.00 1.55 -7.13
CA ILE A 188 -2.13 0.93 -6.12
C ILE A 188 -0.92 1.83 -5.89
N LEU A 189 -0.63 2.12 -4.63
CA LEU A 189 0.62 2.73 -4.19
C LEU A 189 1.31 1.77 -3.24
N LEU A 190 2.48 1.30 -3.65
CA LEU A 190 3.27 0.32 -2.93
C LEU A 190 4.54 0.97 -2.39
N VAL A 191 4.92 0.71 -1.16
CA VAL A 191 6.28 0.94 -0.67
C VAL A 191 6.94 -0.40 -0.40
N GLU A 192 8.18 -0.55 -0.86
CA GLU A 192 8.90 -1.83 -0.80
C GLU A 192 10.42 -1.64 -0.68
N GLN A 193 11.06 -2.66 -0.10
CA GLN A 193 12.50 -2.81 -0.11
C GLN A 193 12.99 -3.75 -1.22
N ARG A 194 12.14 -4.68 -1.68
CA ARG A 194 12.38 -5.57 -2.83
C ARG A 194 12.21 -4.79 -4.13
N VAL A 195 13.26 -4.05 -4.51
CA VAL A 195 13.20 -3.04 -5.59
C VAL A 195 12.91 -3.67 -6.94
N ALA A 196 13.52 -4.84 -7.25
CA ALA A 196 13.36 -5.51 -8.53
C ALA A 196 11.88 -5.87 -8.79
N GLU A 197 11.28 -6.59 -7.86
CA GLU A 197 9.90 -7.08 -7.96
C GLU A 197 8.88 -5.94 -7.89
N ALA A 198 9.12 -4.95 -7.03
CA ALA A 198 8.26 -3.78 -6.93
C ALA A 198 8.23 -2.98 -8.22
N LEU A 199 9.40 -2.70 -8.82
CA LEU A 199 9.49 -2.00 -10.09
C LEU A 199 8.94 -2.84 -11.26
N GLU A 200 9.10 -4.17 -11.24
CA GLU A 200 8.55 -5.05 -12.27
C GLU A 200 7.01 -5.03 -12.28
N SER A 201 6.41 -4.89 -11.10
CA SER A 201 4.96 -4.86 -10.93
C SER A 201 4.34 -3.50 -11.24
N ALA A 202 5.11 -2.41 -11.16
CA ALA A 202 4.61 -1.04 -11.24
C ALA A 202 4.68 -0.46 -12.66
N ASP A 203 3.83 0.52 -12.96
CA ASP A 203 3.91 1.33 -14.19
C ASP A 203 4.95 2.43 -14.03
N HIS A 204 5.01 3.03 -12.84
CA HIS A 204 5.86 4.15 -12.49
C HIS A 204 6.47 3.91 -11.10
N GLY A 205 7.67 4.43 -10.89
CA GLY A 205 8.36 4.27 -9.62
C GLY A 205 9.06 5.54 -9.17
N TYR A 206 9.28 5.61 -7.87
CA TYR A 206 10.07 6.62 -7.18
C TYR A 206 11.11 5.94 -6.32
N VAL A 207 12.36 6.39 -6.38
CA VAL A 207 13.42 5.95 -5.47
C VAL A 207 13.54 6.98 -4.36
N LEU A 208 13.29 6.54 -3.12
CA LEU A 208 13.35 7.38 -1.91
C LEU A 208 14.63 7.06 -1.14
N GLU A 209 15.46 8.06 -0.88
CA GLU A 209 16.66 7.96 -0.06
C GLU A 209 16.75 9.14 0.90
N ALA A 210 17.06 8.87 2.16
CA ALA A 210 17.21 9.89 3.21
C ALA A 210 16.09 10.96 3.20
N GLY A 211 14.84 10.52 3.00
CA GLY A 211 13.67 11.40 3.00
C GLY A 211 13.43 12.19 1.73
N ARG A 212 14.17 11.95 0.65
CA ARG A 212 14.05 12.66 -0.63
C ARG A 212 13.83 11.71 -1.79
N VAL A 213 13.04 12.12 -2.77
CA VAL A 213 12.97 11.43 -4.07
C VAL A 213 14.22 11.74 -4.84
N VAL A 214 15.05 10.72 -5.11
CA VAL A 214 16.33 10.87 -5.84
C VAL A 214 16.20 10.47 -7.31
N LEU A 215 15.22 9.63 -7.64
CA LEU A 215 14.92 9.18 -9.00
C LEU A 215 13.42 8.96 -9.15
N GLU A 216 12.90 9.24 -10.32
CA GLU A 216 11.54 8.91 -10.73
C GLU A 216 11.50 8.52 -12.20
N GLY A 217 10.54 7.72 -12.58
CA GLY A 217 10.36 7.32 -13.97
C GLY A 217 9.47 6.10 -14.14
N THR A 218 9.28 5.71 -15.40
CA THR A 218 8.61 4.46 -15.71
C THR A 218 9.44 3.27 -15.24
N ASN A 219 8.77 2.14 -15.02
CA ASN A 219 9.44 0.87 -14.74
C ASN A 219 10.65 0.64 -15.67
N ALA A 220 10.45 0.73 -16.98
CA ALA A 220 11.52 0.50 -17.96
C ALA A 220 12.71 1.45 -17.77
N THR A 221 12.45 2.73 -17.49
CA THR A 221 13.49 3.75 -17.27
C THR A 221 14.29 3.47 -16.01
N LEU A 222 13.60 3.18 -14.90
CA LEU A 222 14.26 2.94 -13.60
C LEU A 222 15.06 1.63 -13.60
N ARG A 223 14.57 0.57 -14.22
CA ARG A 223 15.30 -0.70 -14.33
C ARG A 223 16.53 -0.61 -15.24
N ALA A 224 16.55 0.34 -16.15
CA ALA A 224 17.71 0.61 -17.02
C ALA A 224 18.73 1.60 -16.40
N ASP A 225 18.38 2.32 -15.33
CA ASP A 225 19.27 3.28 -14.67
C ASP A 225 20.40 2.55 -13.93
N ASP A 226 21.65 2.92 -14.22
CA ASP A 226 22.84 2.26 -13.66
C ASP A 226 22.92 2.40 -12.14
N ARG A 227 22.41 3.50 -11.57
CA ARG A 227 22.35 3.69 -10.10
C ARG A 227 21.41 2.70 -9.45
N VAL A 228 20.23 2.48 -10.03
CA VAL A 228 19.25 1.49 -9.56
C VAL A 228 19.83 0.09 -9.69
N ARG A 229 20.47 -0.22 -10.81
CA ARG A 229 21.09 -1.53 -11.06
C ARG A 229 22.21 -1.83 -10.08
N ALA A 230 23.14 -0.88 -9.88
CA ALA A 230 24.26 -1.03 -8.97
C ALA A 230 23.83 -1.10 -7.49
N ALA A 231 22.86 -0.26 -7.08
CA ALA A 231 22.45 -0.17 -5.67
C ALA A 231 21.48 -1.29 -5.25
N TYR A 232 20.60 -1.75 -6.17
CA TYR A 232 19.43 -2.55 -5.77
C TYR A 232 19.20 -3.83 -6.59
N LEU A 233 19.77 -3.95 -7.80
CA LEU A 233 19.52 -5.11 -8.66
C LEU A 233 20.70 -6.09 -8.72
N GLY A 234 21.82 -5.78 -8.04
CA GLY A 234 22.99 -6.66 -7.95
C GLY A 234 23.74 -6.87 -9.28
N MET A 235 23.60 -5.91 -10.19
CA MET A 235 24.22 -5.96 -11.54
C MET A 235 25.25 -4.86 -11.73
#